data_e7ad3f677f15f6e011a6a8a3c9ab3643
#
_entry.id   e7ad3f677f15f6e011a6a8a3c9ab3643
#
_cell.length_a   1.000
_cell.length_b   1.000
_cell.length_c   1.000
_cell.angle_alpha   90.00
_cell.angle_beta   90.00
_cell.angle_gamma   90.00
#
_symmetry.space_group_name_H-M   'P 1'
#
loop_
_entity.id
_entity.type
_entity.pdbx_description
1 polymer ?
#
loop_
_entity_poly.entity_id
_entity_poly.type
_entity_poly.pdbx_seq_one_letter_code
_entity_poly.pdbx_strand_id
1 'polypeptide(L)'
;MCIRDSPDKDANYVRFETFYDPKIAPGQKQSWYPWPYVEGITLKEAKNDLAFFATGMYGKDIPNQNGAPIRLVVPWKYGFKSIKSIKGIEFTDKRPVSFWENLASNEYGFWANVNPKVSHPRWSQETEQQLGVDGRIPTIIYNGYEKQVSYLYKGLEKTLIEASKPKKLVFMETKDEEKTK
;
A
#
# COMPACT_ATOMS: atom_id res chain seq x y z
N MET A 1 -17.24 -13.98 -2.49
CA MET A 1 -17.55 -12.70 -3.17
C MET A 1 -16.44 -12.42 -4.16
N CYS A 2 -16.72 -12.54 -5.45
CA CYS A 2 -15.72 -12.29 -6.48
C CYS A 2 -15.69 -10.78 -6.74
N ILE A 3 -14.59 -10.11 -6.44
CA ILE A 3 -14.35 -8.70 -6.81
C ILE A 3 -14.58 -8.46 -8.31
N ARG A 4 -14.46 -9.51 -9.13
CA ARG A 4 -14.64 -9.46 -10.57
C ARG A 4 -16.08 -9.25 -11.04
N ASP A 5 -17.06 -9.70 -10.25
CA ASP A 5 -18.40 -9.96 -10.80
C ASP A 5 -19.39 -8.83 -10.57
N SER A 6 -19.21 -7.95 -9.57
CA SER A 6 -20.21 -6.93 -9.22
C SER A 6 -19.62 -5.70 -8.47
N PRO A 7 -18.60 -5.00 -8.99
CA PRO A 7 -18.31 -3.69 -8.46
C PRO A 7 -19.42 -2.72 -8.91
N ASP A 8 -19.70 -1.71 -8.09
CA ASP A 8 -20.48 -0.56 -8.51
C ASP A 8 -19.90 -0.02 -9.82
N LYS A 9 -20.76 0.32 -10.79
CA LYS A 9 -20.35 0.71 -12.15
C LYS A 9 -19.42 1.92 -12.16
N ASP A 10 -19.53 2.78 -11.15
CA ASP A 10 -18.74 4.02 -11.04
C ASP A 10 -17.45 3.84 -10.19
N ALA A 11 -17.24 2.66 -9.61
CA ALA A 11 -16.06 2.43 -8.80
C ALA A 11 -14.77 2.33 -9.62
N ASN A 12 -13.76 3.09 -9.24
CA ASN A 12 -12.42 3.08 -9.82
C ASN A 12 -11.36 2.46 -8.89
N TYR A 13 -11.68 2.36 -7.62
CA TYR A 13 -10.77 1.90 -6.57
C TYR A 13 -11.44 0.90 -5.63
N VAL A 14 -10.61 0.13 -4.97
CA VAL A 14 -10.99 -0.73 -3.84
C VAL A 14 -10.23 -0.23 -2.63
N ARG A 15 -10.96 0.16 -1.58
CA ARG A 15 -10.45 0.57 -0.29
C ARG A 15 -10.58 -0.60 0.68
N PHE A 16 -9.53 -0.85 1.44
CA PHE A 16 -9.48 -1.87 2.47
C PHE A 16 -9.22 -1.22 3.82
N GLU A 17 -9.80 -1.78 4.86
CA GLU A 17 -9.63 -1.32 6.23
C GLU A 17 -9.43 -2.48 7.18
N THR A 18 -8.44 -2.36 8.10
CA THR A 18 -8.25 -3.35 9.16
C THR A 18 -9.24 -3.15 10.29
N PHE A 19 -9.36 -4.13 11.18
CA PHE A 19 -10.04 -3.94 12.45
C PHE A 19 -9.31 -2.88 13.31
N TYR A 20 -10.09 -2.23 14.19
CA TYR A 20 -9.56 -1.35 15.21
C TYR A 20 -10.07 -1.81 16.58
N ASP A 21 -9.17 -2.41 17.36
CA ASP A 21 -9.42 -2.81 18.75
C ASP A 21 -8.11 -2.76 19.55
N PRO A 22 -7.83 -1.63 20.24
CA PRO A 22 -6.63 -1.47 21.03
C PRO A 22 -6.49 -2.42 22.24
N LYS A 23 -7.56 -3.13 22.60
CA LYS A 23 -7.52 -4.16 23.67
C LYS A 23 -6.85 -5.43 23.15
N ILE A 24 -7.19 -5.82 21.91
CA ILE A 24 -6.67 -7.03 21.27
C ILE A 24 -5.32 -6.74 20.60
N ALA A 25 -5.16 -5.55 19.99
CA ALA A 25 -3.96 -5.12 19.30
C ALA A 25 -3.33 -3.89 19.99
N PRO A 26 -2.50 -4.06 21.02
CA PRO A 26 -1.95 -2.95 21.81
C PRO A 26 -1.18 -1.90 21.02
N GLY A 27 -0.60 -2.26 19.87
CA GLY A 27 0.06 -1.31 18.96
C GLY A 27 -0.88 -0.23 18.42
N GLN A 28 -2.17 -0.49 18.40
CA GLN A 28 -3.19 0.48 17.98
C GLN A 28 -3.49 1.57 19.03
N LYS A 29 -2.87 1.50 20.23
CA LYS A 29 -2.92 2.57 21.25
C LYS A 29 -2.01 3.75 20.91
N GLN A 30 -1.12 3.59 19.96
CA GLN A 30 -0.17 4.64 19.58
C GLN A 30 -0.92 5.74 18.82
N SER A 31 -1.11 6.89 19.47
CA SER A 31 -1.95 8.01 18.99
C SER A 31 -1.37 8.76 17.80
N TRP A 32 -0.07 8.62 17.54
CA TRP A 32 0.59 9.26 16.38
C TRP A 32 0.37 8.52 15.07
N TYR A 33 -0.19 7.30 15.10
CA TYR A 33 -0.57 6.57 13.91
C TYR A 33 -2.04 6.81 13.57
N PRO A 34 -2.39 7.01 12.29
CA PRO A 34 -3.77 7.25 11.84
C PRO A 34 -4.58 5.94 11.74
N TRP A 35 -4.73 5.20 12.86
CA TRP A 35 -5.56 4.00 12.91
C TRP A 35 -7.03 4.27 12.59
N PRO A 36 -7.77 3.34 11.96
CA PRO A 36 -7.36 2.01 11.50
C PRO A 36 -6.41 2.06 10.30
N TYR A 37 -5.67 0.96 10.07
CA TYR A 37 -4.85 0.86 8.88
C TYR A 37 -5.73 0.79 7.62
N VAL A 38 -5.51 1.69 6.68
CA VAL A 38 -6.24 1.79 5.42
C VAL A 38 -5.28 1.59 4.26
N GLU A 39 -5.70 0.82 3.27
CA GLU A 39 -5.02 0.67 2.00
C GLU A 39 -5.99 0.75 0.83
N GLY A 40 -5.44 1.04 -0.36
CA GLY A 40 -6.21 1.06 -1.58
C GLY A 40 -5.42 0.61 -2.78
N ILE A 41 -6.13 0.00 -3.72
CA ILE A 41 -5.63 -0.32 -5.07
C ILE A 41 -6.67 0.14 -6.09
N THR A 42 -6.26 0.28 -7.34
CA THR A 42 -7.23 0.53 -8.41
C THR A 42 -8.08 -0.71 -8.69
N LEU A 43 -9.28 -0.52 -9.20
CA LEU A 43 -10.14 -1.63 -9.60
C LEU A 43 -9.49 -2.48 -10.71
N LYS A 44 -8.67 -1.87 -11.58
CA LYS A 44 -7.90 -2.60 -12.60
C LYS A 44 -6.87 -3.54 -11.96
N GLU A 45 -6.17 -3.09 -10.93
CA GLU A 45 -5.24 -3.93 -10.16
C GLU A 45 -5.96 -5.03 -9.40
N ALA A 46 -7.10 -4.73 -8.78
CA ALA A 46 -7.91 -5.70 -8.06
C ALA A 46 -8.48 -6.82 -8.95
N LYS A 47 -8.68 -6.54 -10.25
CA LYS A 47 -9.12 -7.52 -11.25
C LYS A 47 -7.99 -8.35 -11.85
N ASN A 48 -6.73 -8.05 -11.55
CA ASN A 48 -5.60 -8.83 -12.02
C ASN A 48 -5.51 -10.18 -11.27
N ASP A 49 -5.16 -11.25 -11.95
CA ASP A 49 -5.11 -12.62 -11.40
C ASP A 49 -4.10 -12.78 -10.26
N LEU A 50 -3.08 -11.92 -10.20
CA LEU A 50 -2.09 -11.92 -9.12
C LEU A 50 -2.57 -11.17 -7.86
N ALA A 51 -3.68 -10.44 -7.92
CA ALA A 51 -4.29 -9.84 -6.74
C ALA A 51 -5.28 -10.83 -6.11
N PHE A 52 -4.99 -11.30 -4.91
CA PHE A 52 -5.84 -12.28 -4.24
C PHE A 52 -5.88 -12.08 -2.74
N PHE A 53 -6.85 -12.72 -2.11
CA PHE A 53 -6.93 -12.82 -0.66
C PHE A 53 -6.37 -14.15 -0.17
N ALA A 54 -5.48 -14.07 0.82
CA ALA A 54 -4.97 -15.25 1.51
C ALA A 54 -5.70 -15.41 2.86
N THR A 55 -6.20 -16.62 3.10
CA THR A 55 -6.83 -17.05 4.36
C THR A 55 -6.01 -18.12 5.07
N GLY A 56 -5.03 -18.69 4.39
CA GLY A 56 -4.17 -19.75 4.90
C GLY A 56 -2.79 -19.76 4.26
N MET A 57 -1.89 -20.54 4.84
CA MET A 57 -0.55 -20.82 4.30
C MET A 57 -0.10 -22.23 4.72
N TYR A 58 0.56 -22.93 3.81
CA TYR A 58 1.04 -24.30 4.05
C TYR A 58 -0.02 -25.28 4.56
N GLY A 59 -1.26 -25.17 4.02
CA GLY A 59 -2.38 -26.04 4.41
C GLY A 59 -3.00 -25.77 5.79
N LYS A 60 -2.68 -24.63 6.42
CA LYS A 60 -3.21 -24.18 7.72
C LYS A 60 -3.79 -22.79 7.62
N ASP A 61 -4.65 -22.43 8.54
CA ASP A 61 -5.16 -21.06 8.67
C ASP A 61 -4.02 -20.07 8.88
N ILE A 62 -4.18 -18.87 8.33
CA ILE A 62 -3.16 -17.84 8.46
C ILE A 62 -3.07 -17.36 9.92
N PRO A 63 -1.86 -17.30 10.53
CA PRO A 63 -1.69 -16.77 11.88
C PRO A 63 -2.06 -15.28 11.99
N ASN A 64 -2.46 -14.84 13.18
CA ASN A 64 -2.83 -13.45 13.47
C ASN A 64 -1.75 -12.46 13.03
N GLN A 65 -0.48 -12.72 13.36
CA GLN A 65 0.65 -11.87 12.96
C GLN A 65 0.84 -11.77 11.44
N ASN A 66 0.38 -12.77 10.69
CA ASN A 66 0.47 -12.81 9.23
C ASN A 66 -0.78 -12.24 8.56
N GLY A 67 -1.80 -11.87 9.33
CA GLY A 67 -2.95 -11.12 8.85
C GLY A 67 -4.29 -11.84 8.86
N ALA A 68 -4.49 -12.81 9.78
CA ALA A 68 -5.80 -13.43 9.97
C ALA A 68 -6.92 -12.39 10.23
N PRO A 69 -8.18 -12.67 9.84
CA PRO A 69 -8.62 -13.87 9.14
C PRO A 69 -8.36 -13.84 7.64
N ILE A 70 -8.10 -12.65 7.06
CA ILE A 70 -7.90 -12.47 5.64
C ILE A 70 -6.92 -11.31 5.37
N ARG A 71 -6.02 -11.50 4.44
CA ARG A 71 -5.10 -10.47 3.97
C ARG A 71 -5.10 -10.33 2.47
N LEU A 72 -4.83 -9.12 1.97
CA LEU A 72 -4.56 -8.88 0.56
C LEU A 72 -3.12 -9.32 0.22
N VAL A 73 -2.95 -9.90 -0.97
CA VAL A 73 -1.65 -10.19 -1.57
C VAL A 73 -1.59 -9.55 -2.95
N VAL A 74 -0.62 -8.65 -3.13
CA VAL A 74 -0.31 -7.95 -4.39
C VAL A 74 1.20 -8.04 -4.62
N PRO A 75 1.71 -9.16 -5.16
CA PRO A 75 3.12 -9.55 -5.08
C PRO A 75 4.07 -8.63 -5.85
N TRP A 76 3.57 -7.82 -6.77
CA TRP A 76 4.38 -6.87 -7.55
C TRP A 76 4.57 -5.50 -6.88
N LYS A 77 3.96 -5.31 -5.68
CA LYS A 77 4.02 -4.08 -4.90
C LYS A 77 4.86 -4.26 -3.65
N TYR A 78 5.30 -3.15 -3.08
CA TYR A 78 5.95 -3.18 -1.76
C TYR A 78 5.00 -3.72 -0.69
N GLY A 79 5.55 -4.45 0.27
CA GLY A 79 4.81 -5.27 1.22
C GLY A 79 3.74 -4.53 2.04
N PHE A 80 3.89 -3.23 2.28
CA PHE A 80 2.90 -2.44 3.02
C PHE A 80 1.55 -2.33 2.30
N LYS A 81 1.50 -2.53 0.97
CA LYS A 81 0.25 -2.58 0.20
C LYS A 81 -0.56 -3.84 0.46
N SER A 82 0.07 -4.89 0.93
CA SER A 82 -0.59 -6.16 1.25
C SER A 82 -1.19 -6.11 2.65
N ILE A 83 -2.27 -5.32 2.80
CA ILE A 83 -2.96 -5.09 4.06
C ILE A 83 -3.40 -6.39 4.74
N LYS A 84 -3.23 -6.45 6.08
CA LYS A 84 -3.52 -7.59 6.94
C LYS A 84 -4.84 -7.39 7.70
N SER A 85 -5.43 -8.50 8.16
CA SER A 85 -6.56 -8.50 9.11
C SER A 85 -7.69 -7.57 8.65
N ILE A 86 -8.11 -7.76 7.40
CA ILE A 86 -9.12 -6.93 6.75
C ILE A 86 -10.47 -7.14 7.42
N LYS A 87 -11.12 -6.05 7.81
CA LYS A 87 -12.48 -6.00 8.34
C LYS A 87 -13.47 -5.42 7.33
N GLY A 88 -13.02 -4.46 6.52
CA GLY A 88 -13.87 -3.76 5.56
C GLY A 88 -13.25 -3.72 4.17
N ILE A 89 -14.11 -3.87 3.15
CA ILE A 89 -13.78 -3.71 1.73
C ILE A 89 -14.85 -2.81 1.13
N GLU A 90 -14.42 -1.71 0.53
CA GLU A 90 -15.30 -0.71 -0.06
C GLU A 90 -14.89 -0.46 -1.52
N PHE A 91 -15.87 -0.43 -2.43
CA PHE A 91 -15.69 0.04 -3.80
C PHE A 91 -16.01 1.53 -3.86
N THR A 92 -15.13 2.34 -4.44
CA THR A 92 -15.26 3.79 -4.43
C THR A 92 -14.76 4.42 -5.74
N ASP A 93 -15.36 5.53 -6.12
CA ASP A 93 -14.90 6.40 -7.21
C ASP A 93 -13.71 7.28 -6.80
N LYS A 94 -13.55 7.52 -5.49
CA LYS A 94 -12.50 8.38 -4.93
C LYS A 94 -11.24 7.57 -4.60
N ARG A 95 -10.07 8.11 -4.99
CA ARG A 95 -8.80 7.48 -4.65
C ARG A 95 -8.59 7.46 -3.14
N PRO A 96 -8.45 6.28 -2.52
CA PRO A 96 -8.16 6.18 -1.09
C PRO A 96 -6.78 6.76 -0.77
N VAL A 97 -6.68 7.43 0.37
CA VAL A 97 -5.39 7.81 0.97
C VAL A 97 -4.97 6.65 1.87
N SER A 98 -3.81 6.07 1.61
CA SER A 98 -3.32 4.94 2.39
C SER A 98 -2.74 5.40 3.74
N PHE A 99 -2.64 4.46 4.69
CA PHE A 99 -2.09 4.71 6.03
C PHE A 99 -0.71 5.38 5.98
N TRP A 100 0.22 4.83 5.20
CA TRP A 100 1.57 5.36 5.08
C TRP A 100 1.63 6.66 4.28
N GLU A 101 0.79 6.82 3.26
CA GLU A 101 0.67 8.09 2.54
C GLU A 101 0.15 9.20 3.45
N ASN A 102 -0.79 8.89 4.34
CA ASN A 102 -1.29 9.85 5.34
C ASN A 102 -0.22 10.23 6.36
N LEU A 103 0.59 9.27 6.80
CA LEU A 103 1.63 9.48 7.81
C LEU A 103 2.89 10.16 7.25
N ALA A 104 3.32 9.77 6.06
CA ALA A 104 4.59 10.22 5.46
C ALA A 104 4.47 10.27 3.93
N SER A 105 3.70 11.22 3.40
CA SER A 105 3.42 11.37 1.97
C SER A 105 4.64 11.69 1.11
N ASN A 106 5.75 12.11 1.73
CA ASN A 106 7.04 12.33 1.07
C ASN A 106 7.82 11.03 0.82
N GLU A 107 7.45 9.94 1.50
CA GLU A 107 8.14 8.65 1.43
C GLU A 107 7.27 7.57 0.77
N TYR A 108 5.96 7.61 1.02
CA TYR A 108 5.02 6.58 0.60
C TYR A 108 3.94 7.14 -0.30
N GLY A 109 3.79 6.54 -1.48
CA GLY A 109 2.76 6.91 -2.44
C GLY A 109 1.70 5.83 -2.62
N PHE A 110 0.63 6.18 -3.30
CA PHE A 110 -0.49 5.29 -3.58
C PHE A 110 -0.09 4.03 -4.37
N TRP A 111 0.74 4.17 -5.41
CA TRP A 111 1.04 3.06 -6.31
C TRP A 111 1.92 1.99 -5.67
N ALA A 112 3.03 2.39 -5.04
CA ALA A 112 3.96 1.52 -4.33
C ALA A 112 4.37 0.24 -5.10
N ASN A 113 4.51 0.36 -6.42
CA ASN A 113 5.03 -0.72 -7.25
C ASN A 113 6.54 -0.86 -7.03
N VAL A 114 7.03 -2.11 -6.96
CA VAL A 114 8.46 -2.35 -6.84
C VAL A 114 9.17 -1.86 -8.10
N ASN A 115 10.04 -0.86 -7.93
CA ASN A 115 10.82 -0.26 -8.99
C ASN A 115 12.23 0.09 -8.51
N PRO A 116 13.26 -0.67 -8.91
CA PRO A 116 14.64 -0.44 -8.49
C PRO A 116 15.22 0.90 -8.95
N LYS A 117 14.63 1.52 -9.98
CA LYS A 117 15.08 2.82 -10.53
C LYS A 117 14.56 4.01 -9.73
N VAL A 118 13.69 3.77 -8.75
CA VAL A 118 13.12 4.80 -7.89
C VAL A 118 13.57 4.56 -6.46
N SER A 119 14.48 5.40 -5.97
CA SER A 119 14.97 5.30 -4.60
C SER A 119 13.94 5.82 -3.59
N HIS A 120 13.89 5.19 -2.42
CA HIS A 120 13.26 5.79 -1.25
C HIS A 120 14.11 6.99 -0.78
N PRO A 121 13.53 8.06 -0.19
CA PRO A 121 14.29 9.23 0.27
C PRO A 121 15.43 8.91 1.25
N ARG A 122 15.32 7.80 2.00
CA ARG A 122 16.30 7.40 3.01
C ARG A 122 17.21 6.24 2.63
N TRP A 123 16.90 5.50 1.55
CA TRP A 123 17.70 4.35 1.09
C TRP A 123 17.52 4.05 -0.39
N SER A 124 18.49 3.35 -0.98
CA SER A 124 18.36 2.80 -2.33
C SER A 124 17.48 1.56 -2.33
N GLN A 125 16.71 1.37 -3.40
CA GLN A 125 15.88 0.19 -3.64
C GLN A 125 16.42 -0.67 -4.79
N GLU A 126 17.67 -0.45 -5.20
CA GLU A 126 18.31 -1.19 -6.29
C GLU A 126 18.63 -2.64 -5.92
N THR A 127 18.79 -2.90 -4.63
CA THR A 127 19.09 -4.25 -4.13
C THR A 127 18.18 -4.60 -2.97
N GLU A 128 17.91 -5.89 -2.81
CA GLU A 128 17.08 -6.43 -1.72
C GLU A 128 17.76 -7.61 -1.02
N GLN A 129 17.30 -7.90 0.20
CA GLN A 129 17.67 -9.11 0.94
C GLN A 129 16.54 -10.12 0.80
N GLN A 130 16.77 -11.20 0.07
CA GLN A 130 15.81 -12.27 -0.06
C GLN A 130 15.94 -13.25 1.11
N LEU A 131 14.81 -13.72 1.64
CA LEU A 131 14.79 -14.72 2.70
C LEU A 131 15.44 -16.03 2.21
N GLY A 132 16.38 -16.58 3.01
CA GLY A 132 17.07 -17.83 2.70
C GLY A 132 18.20 -17.70 1.66
N VAL A 133 18.57 -16.47 1.28
CA VAL A 133 19.69 -16.18 0.40
C VAL A 133 20.71 -15.33 1.15
N ASP A 134 21.97 -15.74 1.13
CA ASP A 134 23.06 -14.96 1.70
C ASP A 134 23.40 -13.76 0.80
N GLY A 135 23.55 -12.59 1.42
CA GLY A 135 23.88 -11.35 0.72
C GLY A 135 22.66 -10.65 0.10
N ARG A 136 22.93 -9.56 -0.62
CA ARG A 136 21.91 -8.78 -1.33
C ARG A 136 21.92 -9.14 -2.81
N ILE A 137 20.73 -9.20 -3.39
CA ILE A 137 20.53 -9.43 -4.82
C ILE A 137 19.94 -8.19 -5.48
N PRO A 138 20.12 -8.01 -6.81
CA PRO A 138 19.44 -6.93 -7.52
C PRO A 138 17.92 -7.06 -7.42
N THR A 139 17.24 -5.96 -7.09
CA THR A 139 15.79 -5.89 -7.08
C THR A 139 15.25 -5.94 -8.50
N ILE A 140 14.27 -6.79 -8.74
CA ILE A 140 13.62 -6.95 -10.04
C ILE A 140 12.36 -6.08 -10.09
N ILE A 141 12.18 -5.34 -11.20
CA ILE A 141 10.98 -4.53 -11.39
C ILE A 141 9.71 -5.38 -11.22
N TYR A 142 8.71 -4.84 -10.49
CA TYR A 142 7.48 -5.55 -10.12
C TYR A 142 7.72 -6.91 -9.46
N ASN A 143 8.84 -7.11 -8.75
CA ASN A 143 9.25 -8.40 -8.20
C ASN A 143 9.27 -9.54 -9.25
N GLY A 144 9.59 -9.23 -10.51
CA GLY A 144 9.62 -10.18 -11.62
C GLY A 144 8.28 -10.43 -12.33
N TYR A 145 7.20 -9.77 -11.90
CA TYR A 145 5.87 -9.92 -12.51
C TYR A 145 5.58 -8.92 -13.64
N GLU A 146 6.60 -8.34 -14.26
CA GLU A 146 6.46 -7.31 -15.29
C GLU A 146 5.51 -7.73 -16.42
N LYS A 147 5.65 -8.96 -16.93
CA LYS A 147 4.82 -9.47 -18.02
C LYS A 147 3.32 -9.53 -17.66
N GLN A 148 3.00 -9.74 -16.39
CA GLN A 148 1.64 -9.91 -15.89
C GLN A 148 0.97 -8.61 -15.48
N VAL A 149 1.75 -7.53 -15.21
CA VAL A 149 1.19 -6.32 -14.62
C VAL A 149 1.57 -5.02 -15.32
N SER A 150 2.60 -4.98 -16.17
CA SER A 150 3.06 -3.72 -16.79
C SER A 150 1.97 -3.01 -17.62
N TYR A 151 1.09 -3.78 -18.27
CA TYR A 151 -0.01 -3.23 -19.06
C TYR A 151 -1.01 -2.39 -18.23
N LEU A 152 -1.11 -2.66 -16.92
CA LEU A 152 -1.98 -1.88 -16.01
C LEU A 152 -1.52 -0.42 -15.88
N TYR A 153 -0.24 -0.17 -16.12
CA TYR A 153 0.43 1.12 -15.90
C TYR A 153 0.81 1.83 -17.19
N LYS A 154 0.45 1.26 -18.35
CA LYS A 154 0.74 1.87 -19.65
C LYS A 154 0.13 3.27 -19.75
N GLY A 155 0.97 4.27 -20.04
CA GLY A 155 0.59 5.68 -20.09
C GLY A 155 0.61 6.41 -18.73
N LEU A 156 0.94 5.69 -17.63
CA LEU A 156 1.09 6.27 -16.29
C LEU A 156 2.55 6.43 -15.85
N GLU A 157 3.51 6.16 -16.71
CA GLU A 157 4.94 6.07 -16.38
C GLU A 157 5.45 7.36 -15.72
N LYS A 158 5.07 8.53 -16.26
CA LYS A 158 5.44 9.83 -15.69
C LYS A 158 4.81 10.04 -14.31
N THR A 159 3.53 9.72 -14.17
CA THR A 159 2.78 9.83 -12.90
C THR A 159 3.38 8.93 -11.82
N LEU A 160 3.81 7.71 -12.18
CA LEU A 160 4.44 6.78 -11.25
C LEU A 160 5.79 7.30 -10.73
N ILE A 161 6.60 7.90 -11.61
CA ILE A 161 7.88 8.50 -11.25
C ILE A 161 7.68 9.79 -10.43
N GLU A 162 6.73 10.63 -10.80
CA GLU A 162 6.43 11.87 -10.08
C GLU A 162 5.83 11.62 -8.69
N ALA A 163 4.96 10.63 -8.57
CA ALA A 163 4.38 10.22 -7.29
C ALA A 163 5.41 9.60 -6.32
N SER A 164 6.54 9.17 -6.85
CA SER A 164 7.66 8.60 -6.07
C SER A 164 8.69 9.67 -5.65
N LYS A 165 8.58 10.89 -6.16
CA LYS A 165 9.47 11.99 -5.76
C LYS A 165 9.00 12.56 -4.42
N PRO A 166 9.92 12.86 -3.49
CA PRO A 166 9.56 13.51 -2.24
C PRO A 166 8.88 14.84 -2.53
N LYS A 167 7.65 15.00 -2.05
CA LYS A 167 6.96 16.28 -2.10
C LYS A 167 7.73 17.25 -1.20
N LYS A 168 8.18 18.39 -1.73
CA LYS A 168 8.73 19.47 -0.90
C LYS A 168 7.65 19.84 0.12
N LEU A 169 7.96 19.68 1.41
CA LEU A 169 7.13 20.22 2.48
C LEU A 169 7.09 21.75 2.31
N VAL A 170 5.95 22.26 1.90
CA VAL A 170 5.64 23.67 2.04
C VAL A 170 5.30 23.83 3.51
N PHE A 171 6.27 24.26 4.32
CA PHE A 171 5.98 24.77 5.65
C PHE A 171 5.03 25.96 5.47
N MET A 172 3.78 25.81 5.87
CA MET A 172 2.93 26.96 6.11
C MET A 172 3.58 27.69 7.29
N GLU A 173 4.22 28.83 6.99
CA GLU A 173 4.57 29.79 8.02
C GLU A 173 3.27 30.16 8.72
N THR A 174 3.13 29.72 9.97
CA THR A 174 2.12 30.26 10.86
C THR A 174 2.47 31.71 11.06
N LYS A 175 1.70 32.61 10.48
CA LYS A 175 1.72 34.02 10.84
C LYS A 175 1.27 34.10 12.31
N ASP A 176 2.22 34.26 13.20
CA ASP A 176 1.97 34.73 14.53
C ASP A 176 1.37 36.15 14.40
N GLU A 177 0.05 36.25 14.54
CA GLU A 177 -0.59 37.52 14.74
C GLU A 177 -0.17 38.07 16.11
N GLU A 178 0.73 39.04 16.08
CA GLU A 178 0.95 39.98 17.16
C GLU A 178 -0.40 40.50 17.67
N LYS A 179 -0.78 40.10 18.84
CA LYS A 179 -1.74 40.87 19.65
C LYS A 179 -0.96 41.73 20.62
N THR A 180 -0.60 42.92 20.16
CA THR A 180 -0.32 44.07 21.02
C THR A 180 -1.63 44.81 21.19
N LYS A 181 -2.21 44.79 22.35
CA LYS A 181 -2.74 45.87 23.19
C LYS A 181 -3.59 45.29 24.30
#